data_6950292dfc8ddcbcb2eab07483cfac5a
#
_entry.id   6950292dfc8ddcbcb2eab07483cfac5a
#
_cell.length_a   1.000
_cell.length_b   1.000
_cell.length_c   1.000
_cell.angle_alpha   90.00
_cell.angle_beta   90.00
_cell.angle_gamma   90.00
#
_symmetry.space_group_name_H-M   'P 1'
#
loop_
_entity.id
_entity.type
_entity.pdbx_description
1 polymer ?
#
loop_
_entity_poly.entity_id
_entity_poly.type
_entity_poly.pdbx_seq_one_letter_code
_entity_poly.pdbx_strand_id
1 'polypeptide(L)'
;MANIFNKSMNEIVSKRHSVRNYENTELSNEIKEKLQAYLDEINDSGGPFGTKVRISLIQKNDANKEVKLGTYGVIKGANYYLVAVCKNGDYDFENLGFLFEKVVLYCTSLGIGTVWLGGTFSKGNFAKAVKLKEDELLPIVSPVGIEGGKKSILGALFSKKNGPKRKDFAQIFFNEKFDNPLTYEEAKEYGEVLEMVRLAPSAVNKQPWRILKEGNNYHFYSEGKSEMSRIDMGIGICHFYLTAKEKGLKGEIKVLSNKSHDKYKYVTSWIGKN
;
A
#
# COMPACT_ATOMS: atom_id res chain seq x y z
N MET A 1 0.63 -16.84 -13.86
CA MET A 1 1.23 -16.62 -12.52
C MET A 1 0.39 -17.41 -11.53
N ALA A 2 1.01 -18.31 -10.75
CA ALA A 2 0.32 -18.97 -9.66
C ALA A 2 -0.22 -17.90 -8.71
N ASN A 3 -1.43 -18.10 -8.17
CA ASN A 3 -2.00 -17.18 -7.18
C ASN A 3 -1.13 -17.26 -5.92
N ILE A 4 -0.21 -16.29 -5.75
CA ILE A 4 0.70 -16.23 -4.60
C ILE A 4 -0.06 -15.97 -3.29
N PHE A 5 -1.29 -15.45 -3.41
CA PHE A 5 -2.18 -15.25 -2.28
C PHE A 5 -3.04 -16.50 -2.08
N ASN A 6 -2.86 -17.20 -0.97
CA ASN A 6 -3.64 -18.41 -0.62
C ASN A 6 -5.10 -18.12 -0.23
N LYS A 7 -5.55 -16.86 -0.34
CA LYS A 7 -6.87 -16.35 0.05
C LYS A 7 -7.35 -15.34 -0.98
N SER A 8 -8.67 -15.10 -1.03
CA SER A 8 -9.22 -14.08 -1.90
C SER A 8 -8.80 -12.67 -1.50
N MET A 9 -8.77 -11.74 -2.46
CA MET A 9 -8.44 -10.34 -2.19
C MET A 9 -9.45 -9.72 -1.21
N ASN A 10 -10.72 -10.08 -1.32
CA ASN A 10 -11.76 -9.65 -0.36
C ASN A 10 -11.41 -10.08 1.07
N GLU A 11 -11.03 -11.34 1.27
CA GLU A 11 -10.65 -11.86 2.58
C GLU A 11 -9.41 -11.15 3.13
N ILE A 12 -8.38 -10.96 2.30
CA ILE A 12 -7.12 -10.31 2.69
C ILE A 12 -7.36 -8.84 3.05
N VAL A 13 -8.03 -8.09 2.18
CA VAL A 13 -8.32 -6.66 2.39
C VAL A 13 -9.19 -6.44 3.62
N SER A 14 -10.19 -7.30 3.84
CA SER A 14 -11.06 -7.23 5.02
C SER A 14 -10.32 -7.51 6.33
N LYS A 15 -9.32 -8.40 6.31
CA LYS A 15 -8.49 -8.73 7.49
C LYS A 15 -7.37 -7.73 7.75
N ARG A 16 -6.87 -7.07 6.69
CA ARG A 16 -5.78 -6.12 6.81
C ARG A 16 -6.17 -4.95 7.70
N HIS A 17 -5.45 -4.75 8.76
CA HIS A 17 -5.56 -3.57 9.63
C HIS A 17 -4.18 -3.09 10.09
N SER A 18 -4.12 -1.94 10.74
CA SER A 18 -2.86 -1.36 11.24
C SER A 18 -2.48 -1.97 12.58
N VAL A 19 -1.50 -2.87 12.59
CA VAL A 19 -0.96 -3.52 13.78
C VAL A 19 0.15 -2.65 14.38
N ARG A 20 0.05 -2.31 15.66
CA ARG A 20 1.03 -1.47 16.38
C ARG A 20 1.63 -2.15 17.60
N ASN A 21 1.10 -3.30 17.98
CA ASN A 21 1.60 -4.10 19.09
C ASN A 21 1.88 -5.51 18.56
N TYR A 22 3.09 -5.95 18.77
CA TYR A 22 3.60 -7.21 18.26
C TYR A 22 4.05 -8.09 19.42
N GLU A 23 3.97 -9.39 19.24
CA GLU A 23 4.68 -10.32 20.08
C GLU A 23 6.19 -10.11 19.88
N ASN A 24 6.94 -10.05 20.99
CA ASN A 24 8.40 -9.93 20.92
C ASN A 24 9.03 -11.30 20.60
N THR A 25 8.64 -11.88 19.46
CA THR A 25 9.06 -13.20 19.00
C THR A 25 9.75 -13.09 17.64
N GLU A 26 10.53 -14.11 17.29
CA GLU A 26 11.11 -14.25 15.96
C GLU A 26 10.05 -14.74 14.97
N LEU A 27 10.14 -14.29 13.73
CA LEU A 27 9.42 -14.90 12.62
C LEU A 27 10.00 -16.30 12.33
N SER A 28 9.16 -17.29 12.04
CA SER A 28 9.65 -18.60 11.63
C SER A 28 10.52 -18.52 10.37
N ASN A 29 11.46 -19.46 10.22
CA ASN A 29 12.31 -19.49 9.02
C ASN A 29 11.49 -19.58 7.73
N GLU A 30 10.44 -20.40 7.74
CA GLU A 30 9.51 -20.54 6.61
C GLU A 30 8.89 -19.17 6.19
N ILE A 31 8.45 -18.39 7.17
CA ILE A 31 7.87 -17.05 6.91
C ILE A 31 8.95 -16.11 6.36
N LYS A 32 10.16 -16.10 6.94
CA LYS A 32 11.28 -15.27 6.48
C LYS A 32 11.66 -15.60 5.03
N GLU A 33 11.77 -16.88 4.71
CA GLU A 33 12.10 -17.35 3.37
C GLU A 33 11.03 -16.97 2.34
N LYS A 34 9.74 -17.22 2.66
CA LYS A 34 8.62 -16.80 1.80
C LYS A 34 8.60 -15.31 1.57
N LEU A 35 8.79 -14.52 2.62
CA LEU A 35 8.78 -13.08 2.53
C LEU A 35 9.99 -12.57 1.71
N GLN A 36 11.19 -13.13 1.94
CA GLN A 36 12.38 -12.75 1.17
C GLN A 36 12.23 -13.07 -0.32
N ALA A 37 11.78 -14.28 -0.65
CA ALA A 37 11.54 -14.67 -2.04
C ALA A 37 10.54 -13.73 -2.75
N TYR A 38 9.47 -13.32 -2.02
CA TYR A 38 8.52 -12.37 -2.59
C TYR A 38 9.09 -10.96 -2.72
N LEU A 39 9.92 -10.53 -1.79
CA LEU A 39 10.62 -9.24 -1.88
C LEU A 39 11.56 -9.19 -3.10
N ASP A 40 12.27 -10.28 -3.38
CA ASP A 40 13.16 -10.39 -4.52
C ASP A 40 12.35 -10.27 -5.84
N GLU A 41 11.20 -10.99 -5.96
CA GLU A 41 10.28 -10.86 -7.11
C GLU A 41 9.77 -9.41 -7.27
N ILE A 42 9.35 -8.78 -6.17
CA ILE A 42 8.82 -7.41 -6.19
C ILE A 42 9.89 -6.40 -6.61
N ASN A 43 11.10 -6.51 -6.07
CA ASN A 43 12.21 -5.61 -6.38
C ASN A 43 12.64 -5.70 -7.86
N ASP A 44 12.49 -6.87 -8.47
CA ASP A 44 12.82 -7.09 -9.89
C ASP A 44 11.68 -6.69 -10.84
N SER A 45 10.44 -6.58 -10.34
CA SER A 45 9.25 -6.44 -11.20
C SER A 45 9.11 -5.07 -11.89
N GLY A 46 9.72 -4.02 -11.37
CA GLY A 46 9.55 -2.64 -11.84
C GLY A 46 8.14 -2.04 -11.65
N GLY A 47 7.16 -2.86 -11.27
CA GLY A 47 5.77 -2.42 -11.07
C GLY A 47 5.10 -1.85 -12.32
N PRO A 48 3.91 -1.23 -12.19
CA PRO A 48 3.13 -0.74 -13.34
C PRO A 48 3.70 0.55 -13.96
N PHE A 49 4.58 1.25 -13.26
CA PHE A 49 5.17 2.50 -13.74
C PHE A 49 6.64 2.33 -14.20
N GLY A 50 7.20 1.12 -14.10
CA GLY A 50 8.55 0.81 -14.57
C GLY A 50 9.68 1.49 -13.79
N THR A 51 9.40 2.11 -12.66
CA THR A 51 10.41 2.77 -11.83
C THR A 51 10.97 1.81 -10.78
N LYS A 52 12.23 2.05 -10.35
CA LYS A 52 12.87 1.17 -9.38
C LYS A 52 12.45 1.51 -7.95
N VAL A 53 11.98 0.49 -7.25
CA VAL A 53 11.73 0.51 -5.81
C VAL A 53 12.57 -0.58 -5.18
N ARG A 54 13.15 -0.31 -4.00
CA ARG A 54 13.88 -1.28 -3.22
C ARG A 54 13.20 -1.47 -1.88
N ILE A 55 12.69 -2.68 -1.64
CA ILE A 55 12.04 -3.06 -0.39
C ILE A 55 12.93 -4.09 0.29
N SER A 56 13.31 -3.84 1.55
CA SER A 56 14.18 -4.71 2.33
C SER A 56 13.50 -5.10 3.63
N LEU A 57 13.66 -6.36 4.02
CA LEU A 57 13.35 -6.84 5.37
C LEU A 57 14.61 -6.67 6.22
N ILE A 58 14.51 -5.96 7.33
CA ILE A 58 15.60 -5.79 8.29
C ILE A 58 15.16 -6.27 9.66
N GLN A 59 16.08 -6.92 10.37
CA GLN A 59 15.88 -7.31 11.76
C GLN A 59 16.46 -6.26 12.70
N LYS A 60 15.81 -6.02 13.82
CA LYS A 60 16.22 -4.99 14.78
C LYS A 60 17.63 -5.20 15.34
N ASN A 61 18.05 -6.46 15.48
CA ASN A 61 19.35 -6.82 16.04
C ASN A 61 20.48 -6.87 14.99
N ASP A 62 20.15 -6.93 13.69
CA ASP A 62 21.14 -6.91 12.59
C ASP A 62 21.69 -5.50 12.33
N ALA A 63 20.93 -4.48 12.70
CA ALA A 63 21.45 -3.14 12.76
C ALA A 63 22.57 -3.11 13.82
N ASN A 64 23.82 -2.76 13.43
CA ASN A 64 24.96 -2.61 14.32
C ASN A 64 24.50 -2.06 15.68
N LYS A 65 25.08 -2.53 16.80
CA LYS A 65 24.70 -2.13 18.18
C LYS A 65 24.50 -0.62 18.36
N GLU A 66 25.02 0.20 17.46
CA GLU A 66 24.90 1.67 17.42
C GLU A 66 23.62 2.18 16.74
N VAL A 67 22.88 1.38 15.96
CA VAL A 67 21.71 1.80 15.20
C VAL A 67 20.43 1.32 15.90
N LYS A 68 19.78 2.21 16.65
CA LYS A 68 18.47 1.91 17.27
C LYS A 68 17.34 2.22 16.29
N LEU A 69 16.70 1.20 15.74
CA LEU A 69 15.48 1.34 14.93
C LEU A 69 14.32 1.79 15.81
N GLY A 70 14.08 3.10 15.85
CA GLY A 70 13.09 3.72 16.73
C GLY A 70 11.82 4.14 15.98
N THR A 71 10.67 4.02 16.64
CA THR A 71 9.34 4.42 16.13
C THR A 71 8.63 5.37 17.10
N TYR A 72 9.40 6.14 17.85
CA TYR A 72 8.91 7.13 18.83
C TYR A 72 7.80 6.61 19.77
N GLY A 73 7.87 5.32 20.14
CA GLY A 73 6.92 4.69 21.04
C GLY A 73 5.57 4.31 20.41
N VAL A 74 5.36 4.58 19.13
CA VAL A 74 4.12 4.21 18.41
C VAL A 74 4.01 2.69 18.25
N ILE A 75 5.13 2.00 18.05
CA ILE A 75 5.20 0.55 17.85
C ILE A 75 5.83 -0.12 19.07
N LYS A 76 5.28 -1.24 19.50
CA LYS A 76 5.83 -2.10 20.55
C LYS A 76 6.01 -3.54 20.06
N GLY A 77 7.08 -4.19 20.48
CA GLY A 77 7.34 -5.62 20.31
C GLY A 77 7.80 -6.05 18.92
N ALA A 78 7.87 -5.13 17.92
CA ALA A 78 8.33 -5.50 16.59
C ALA A 78 9.85 -5.76 16.57
N ASN A 79 10.25 -6.90 15.99
CA ASN A 79 11.64 -7.29 15.77
C ASN A 79 12.07 -7.12 14.32
N TYR A 80 11.13 -7.04 13.38
CA TYR A 80 11.38 -6.91 11.95
C TYR A 80 10.69 -5.69 11.36
N TYR A 81 11.31 -5.13 10.32
CA TYR A 81 10.78 -3.97 9.60
C TYR A 81 10.98 -4.16 8.10
N LEU A 82 9.94 -3.87 7.33
CA LEU A 82 10.03 -3.59 5.90
C LEU A 82 10.40 -2.13 5.71
N VAL A 83 11.39 -1.86 4.89
CA VAL A 83 11.86 -0.51 4.55
C VAL A 83 11.75 -0.32 3.06
N ALA A 84 11.01 0.69 2.62
CA ALA A 84 10.83 1.00 1.21
C ALA A 84 11.62 2.25 0.81
N VAL A 85 12.37 2.12 -0.27
CA VAL A 85 13.25 3.15 -0.83
C VAL A 85 12.94 3.33 -2.30
N CYS A 86 12.85 4.60 -2.75
CA CYS A 86 12.70 4.96 -4.16
C CYS A 86 13.52 6.21 -4.47
N LYS A 87 13.55 6.63 -5.74
CA LYS A 87 14.04 7.95 -6.14
C LYS A 87 12.94 9.01 -6.00
N ASN A 88 13.19 10.22 -6.49
CA ASN A 88 12.24 11.34 -6.50
C ASN A 88 11.93 11.77 -7.93
N GLY A 89 11.56 10.82 -8.76
CA GLY A 89 11.15 11.06 -10.13
C GLY A 89 9.65 10.96 -10.34
N ASP A 90 9.26 11.01 -11.61
CA ASP A 90 7.89 10.79 -12.01
C ASP A 90 7.45 9.36 -11.68
N TYR A 91 6.29 9.24 -11.04
CA TYR A 91 5.67 7.98 -10.62
C TYR A 91 6.43 7.12 -9.60
N ASP A 92 7.60 7.55 -9.08
CA ASP A 92 8.36 6.78 -8.11
C ASP A 92 7.58 6.51 -6.82
N PHE A 93 6.86 7.51 -6.31
CA PHE A 93 6.04 7.35 -5.10
C PHE A 93 4.78 6.51 -5.35
N GLU A 94 4.14 6.68 -6.51
CA GLU A 94 2.99 5.86 -6.92
C GLU A 94 3.40 4.40 -7.08
N ASN A 95 4.56 4.15 -7.70
CA ASN A 95 5.10 2.80 -7.85
C ASN A 95 5.50 2.18 -6.52
N LEU A 96 6.14 2.97 -5.63
CA LEU A 96 6.44 2.52 -4.26
C LEU A 96 5.16 2.14 -3.52
N GLY A 97 4.12 2.96 -3.58
CA GLY A 97 2.83 2.68 -2.96
C GLY A 97 2.22 1.38 -3.48
N PHE A 98 2.27 1.16 -4.78
CA PHE A 98 1.77 -0.05 -5.43
C PHE A 98 2.55 -1.31 -5.00
N LEU A 99 3.86 -1.29 -5.11
CA LEU A 99 4.71 -2.45 -4.82
C LEU A 99 4.74 -2.78 -3.32
N PHE A 100 4.81 -1.76 -2.48
CA PHE A 100 4.83 -1.97 -1.04
C PHE A 100 3.49 -2.49 -0.51
N GLU A 101 2.35 -2.04 -1.06
CA GLU A 101 1.04 -2.58 -0.68
C GLU A 101 0.89 -4.05 -1.10
N LYS A 102 1.45 -4.49 -2.24
CA LYS A 102 1.52 -5.92 -2.57
C LYS A 102 2.19 -6.72 -1.46
N VAL A 103 3.30 -6.22 -0.90
CA VAL A 103 4.00 -6.87 0.21
C VAL A 103 3.16 -6.83 1.49
N VAL A 104 2.49 -5.73 1.79
CA VAL A 104 1.59 -5.60 2.96
C VAL A 104 0.43 -6.60 2.89
N LEU A 105 -0.20 -6.74 1.73
CA LEU A 105 -1.28 -7.70 1.51
C LEU A 105 -0.75 -9.15 1.58
N TYR A 106 0.46 -9.40 1.08
CA TYR A 106 1.10 -10.71 1.21
C TYR A 106 1.38 -11.06 2.66
N CYS A 107 1.92 -10.13 3.47
CA CYS A 107 2.06 -10.31 4.91
C CYS A 107 0.73 -10.67 5.56
N THR A 108 -0.36 -9.97 5.21
CA THR A 108 -1.70 -10.27 5.73
C THR A 108 -2.15 -11.69 5.35
N SER A 109 -1.88 -12.15 4.14
CA SER A 109 -2.20 -13.51 3.69
C SER A 109 -1.47 -14.60 4.49
N LEU A 110 -0.25 -14.29 4.94
CA LEU A 110 0.57 -15.13 5.82
C LEU A 110 0.17 -15.02 7.32
N GLY A 111 -0.81 -14.19 7.66
CA GLY A 111 -1.20 -13.96 9.06
C GLY A 111 -0.26 -13.03 9.83
N ILE A 112 0.53 -12.22 9.13
CA ILE A 112 1.50 -11.29 9.72
C ILE A 112 0.94 -9.87 9.71
N GLY A 113 1.06 -9.18 10.85
CA GLY A 113 0.64 -7.81 11.04
C GLY A 113 1.64 -6.79 10.49
N THR A 114 1.12 -5.70 9.92
CA THR A 114 1.88 -4.56 9.39
C THR A 114 1.19 -3.24 9.73
N VAL A 115 1.91 -2.13 9.58
CA VAL A 115 1.34 -0.77 9.57
C VAL A 115 2.21 0.18 8.78
N TRP A 116 1.61 1.02 7.95
CA TRP A 116 2.30 2.06 7.20
C TRP A 116 2.77 3.19 8.14
N LEU A 117 4.08 3.47 8.15
CA LEU A 117 4.70 4.57 8.88
C LEU A 117 5.38 5.51 7.88
N GLY A 118 4.83 6.72 7.71
CA GLY A 118 5.38 7.75 6.80
C GLY A 118 6.15 8.87 7.52
N GLY A 119 6.18 8.90 8.87
CA GLY A 119 6.83 9.98 9.62
C GLY A 119 7.10 9.66 11.08
N THR A 120 6.61 8.54 11.59
CA THR A 120 6.74 8.15 13.01
C THR A 120 7.87 7.13 13.23
N PHE A 121 9.02 7.36 12.60
CA PHE A 121 10.22 6.52 12.73
C PHE A 121 11.51 7.35 12.62
N SER A 122 12.60 6.87 13.19
CA SER A 122 13.92 7.53 13.17
C SER A 122 14.57 7.40 11.79
N LYS A 123 14.24 8.31 10.86
CA LYS A 123 14.62 8.25 9.44
C LYS A 123 16.12 8.01 9.23
N GLY A 124 17.00 8.73 9.97
CA GLY A 124 18.45 8.57 9.85
C GLY A 124 18.96 7.18 10.25
N ASN A 125 18.35 6.55 11.26
CA ASN A 125 18.76 5.21 11.69
C ASN A 125 18.31 4.14 10.68
N PHE A 126 17.09 4.24 10.17
CA PHE A 126 16.63 3.35 9.11
C PHE A 126 17.42 3.53 7.81
N ALA A 127 17.76 4.79 7.45
CA ALA A 127 18.62 5.09 6.29
C ALA A 127 20.00 4.42 6.40
N LYS A 128 20.64 4.48 7.58
CA LYS A 128 21.92 3.79 7.84
C LYS A 128 21.76 2.27 7.71
N ALA A 129 20.70 1.69 8.29
CA ALA A 129 20.46 0.24 8.27
C ALA A 129 20.32 -0.31 6.84
N VAL A 130 19.69 0.44 5.92
CA VAL A 130 19.50 0.02 4.53
C VAL A 130 20.57 0.57 3.58
N LYS A 131 21.60 1.24 4.09
CA LYS A 131 22.65 1.89 3.29
C LYS A 131 22.05 2.76 2.18
N LEU A 132 21.21 3.72 2.61
CA LEU A 132 20.51 4.64 1.69
C LEU A 132 21.54 5.42 0.85
N LYS A 133 21.35 5.45 -0.47
CA LYS A 133 22.19 6.19 -1.41
C LYS A 133 21.79 7.67 -1.47
N GLU A 134 22.66 8.53 -2.01
CA GLU A 134 22.43 9.98 -2.09
C GLU A 134 21.20 10.36 -2.93
N ASP A 135 20.93 9.59 -3.99
CA ASP A 135 19.80 9.80 -4.91
C ASP A 135 18.52 9.06 -4.49
N GLU A 136 18.51 8.43 -3.31
CA GLU A 136 17.40 7.65 -2.78
C GLU A 136 16.67 8.38 -1.65
N LEU A 137 15.37 8.18 -1.57
CA LEU A 137 14.50 8.58 -0.48
C LEU A 137 13.98 7.36 0.26
N LEU A 138 13.79 7.51 1.57
CA LEU A 138 13.16 6.52 2.44
C LEU A 138 11.87 7.13 3.01
N PRO A 139 10.74 7.04 2.28
CA PRO A 139 9.49 7.64 2.72
C PRO A 139 8.71 6.77 3.69
N ILE A 140 8.85 5.43 3.60
CA ILE A 140 7.98 4.47 4.28
C ILE A 140 8.77 3.37 4.97
N VAL A 141 8.31 3.05 6.18
CA VAL A 141 8.70 1.86 6.95
C VAL A 141 7.44 1.16 7.44
N SER A 142 7.45 -0.16 7.53
CA SER A 142 6.42 -0.93 8.23
C SER A 142 7.07 -1.93 9.19
N PRO A 143 6.71 -1.95 10.47
CA PRO A 143 7.01 -3.10 11.31
C PRO A 143 6.29 -4.33 10.79
N VAL A 144 6.87 -5.50 11.05
CA VAL A 144 6.35 -6.80 10.62
C VAL A 144 6.47 -7.80 11.77
N GLY A 145 5.42 -8.56 12.04
CA GLY A 145 5.42 -9.56 13.08
C GLY A 145 4.05 -10.12 13.42
N ILE A 146 4.02 -11.03 14.38
CA ILE A 146 2.76 -11.56 14.91
C ILE A 146 2.08 -10.47 15.76
N GLU A 147 0.80 -10.24 15.50
CA GLU A 147 0.01 -9.30 16.30
C GLU A 147 -0.17 -9.82 17.72
N GLY A 148 0.10 -9.00 18.72
CA GLY A 148 -0.03 -9.39 20.12
C GLY A 148 0.74 -8.46 21.06
N GLY A 149 1.05 -8.97 22.24
CA GLY A 149 1.85 -8.26 23.22
C GLY A 149 1.10 -7.16 23.99
N LYS A 150 1.84 -6.39 24.80
CA LYS A 150 1.28 -5.30 25.63
C LYS A 150 0.95 -4.08 24.77
N LYS A 151 -0.28 -3.59 24.85
CA LYS A 151 -0.71 -2.38 24.12
C LYS A 151 0.12 -1.16 24.49
N SER A 152 0.54 -0.37 23.50
CA SER A 152 1.16 0.92 23.68
C SER A 152 0.10 1.97 24.00
N ILE A 153 0.32 2.84 24.98
CA ILE A 153 -0.58 3.96 25.28
C ILE A 153 -0.71 4.86 24.03
N LEU A 154 0.40 5.20 23.40
CA LEU A 154 0.41 5.97 22.15
C LEU A 154 -0.23 5.21 20.97
N GLY A 155 0.03 3.91 20.83
CA GLY A 155 -0.60 3.07 19.82
C GLY A 155 -2.12 2.97 19.99
N ALA A 156 -2.61 2.99 21.24
CA ALA A 156 -4.05 2.99 21.54
C ALA A 156 -4.75 4.29 21.10
N LEU A 157 -4.08 5.44 21.17
CA LEU A 157 -4.60 6.73 20.69
C LEU A 157 -4.85 6.72 19.15
N PHE A 158 -4.05 5.96 18.41
CA PHE A 158 -4.21 5.79 16.96
C PHE A 158 -5.17 4.64 16.57
N SER A 159 -5.60 3.82 17.55
CA SER A 159 -6.54 2.70 17.35
C SER A 159 -7.94 3.13 17.78
N LYS A 160 -8.73 3.69 16.85
CA LYS A 160 -10.15 3.92 17.14
C LYS A 160 -10.90 2.59 17.18
N LYS A 161 -11.74 2.38 18.21
CA LYS A 161 -12.55 1.17 18.45
C LYS A 161 -13.42 0.72 17.26
N ASN A 162 -13.75 1.65 16.34
CA ASN A 162 -14.66 1.40 15.20
C ASN A 162 -13.96 1.51 13.83
N GLY A 163 -12.64 1.47 13.78
CA GLY A 163 -11.90 1.71 12.54
C GLY A 163 -12.08 3.13 11.97
N PRO A 164 -11.30 3.53 10.99
CA PRO A 164 -11.49 4.83 10.34
C PRO A 164 -12.71 4.77 9.42
N LYS A 165 -13.62 5.75 9.54
CA LYS A 165 -14.77 5.88 8.65
C LYS A 165 -14.30 6.01 7.20
N ARG A 166 -14.75 5.13 6.32
CA ARG A 166 -14.47 5.21 4.88
C ARG A 166 -15.44 6.19 4.23
N LYS A 167 -14.96 6.90 3.19
CA LYS A 167 -15.83 7.68 2.31
C LYS A 167 -16.85 6.75 1.65
N ASP A 168 -18.03 7.27 1.37
CA ASP A 168 -19.05 6.52 0.67
C ASP A 168 -18.61 6.27 -0.80
N PHE A 169 -19.11 5.19 -1.39
CA PHE A 169 -18.77 4.77 -2.76
C PHE A 169 -18.98 5.93 -3.77
N ALA A 170 -20.13 6.59 -3.69
CA ALA A 170 -20.52 7.72 -4.51
C ALA A 170 -19.66 8.99 -4.35
N GLN A 171 -18.85 9.07 -3.29
CA GLN A 171 -17.96 10.23 -3.07
C GLN A 171 -16.60 10.08 -3.77
N ILE A 172 -16.26 8.88 -4.22
CA ILE A 172 -14.94 8.56 -4.76
C ILE A 172 -14.96 7.92 -6.14
N PHE A 173 -16.12 7.38 -6.58
CA PHE A 173 -16.29 6.76 -7.89
C PHE A 173 -17.34 7.49 -8.71
N PHE A 174 -17.06 7.71 -10.00
CA PHE A 174 -17.86 8.53 -10.88
C PHE A 174 -18.03 7.84 -12.23
N ASN A 175 -19.16 8.13 -12.92
CA ASN A 175 -19.51 7.56 -14.21
C ASN A 175 -19.54 8.65 -15.28
N GLU A 176 -18.67 8.56 -16.27
CA GLU A 176 -18.51 9.46 -17.44
C GLU A 176 -18.11 10.91 -17.06
N LYS A 177 -18.58 11.44 -15.90
CA LYS A 177 -18.29 12.80 -15.42
C LYS A 177 -18.17 12.82 -13.90
N PHE A 178 -17.38 13.75 -13.35
CA PHE A 178 -17.16 13.88 -11.91
C PHE A 178 -18.34 14.43 -11.10
N ASP A 179 -19.39 14.89 -11.74
CA ASP A 179 -20.66 15.30 -11.14
C ASP A 179 -21.72 14.18 -11.16
N ASN A 180 -21.39 13.03 -11.75
CA ASN A 180 -22.25 11.85 -11.82
C ASN A 180 -21.67 10.69 -10.98
N PRO A 181 -22.08 10.50 -9.73
CA PRO A 181 -21.63 9.41 -8.89
C PRO A 181 -21.94 8.05 -9.49
N LEU A 182 -20.97 7.14 -9.42
CA LEU A 182 -21.13 5.73 -9.81
C LEU A 182 -21.68 4.94 -8.63
N THR A 183 -22.69 4.11 -8.86
CA THR A 183 -23.16 3.14 -7.86
C THR A 183 -22.42 1.80 -7.98
N TYR A 184 -22.51 0.99 -6.94
CA TYR A 184 -21.91 -0.36 -6.93
C TYR A 184 -22.51 -1.24 -8.04
N GLU A 185 -23.82 -1.15 -8.24
CA GLU A 185 -24.58 -1.93 -9.23
C GLU A 185 -24.22 -1.52 -10.66
N GLU A 186 -24.07 -0.21 -10.92
CA GLU A 186 -23.65 0.31 -12.23
C GLU A 186 -22.20 -0.03 -12.57
N ALA A 187 -21.37 -0.27 -11.57
CA ALA A 187 -20.00 -0.74 -11.78
C ALA A 187 -19.93 -2.20 -12.25
N LYS A 188 -21.03 -2.96 -12.15
CA LYS A 188 -21.14 -4.36 -12.60
C LYS A 188 -20.02 -5.23 -12.00
N GLU A 189 -19.29 -5.96 -12.85
CA GLU A 189 -18.16 -6.83 -12.47
C GLU A 189 -17.03 -6.08 -11.74
N TYR A 190 -16.93 -4.77 -11.91
CA TYR A 190 -15.96 -3.92 -11.20
C TYR A 190 -16.45 -3.42 -9.83
N GLY A 191 -17.70 -3.69 -9.42
CA GLY A 191 -18.23 -3.25 -8.12
C GLY A 191 -17.36 -3.68 -6.95
N GLU A 192 -17.01 -4.97 -6.90
CA GLU A 192 -16.11 -5.50 -5.87
C GLU A 192 -14.67 -4.94 -6.01
N VAL A 193 -14.17 -4.74 -7.24
CA VAL A 193 -12.85 -4.16 -7.48
C VAL A 193 -12.76 -2.75 -6.87
N LEU A 194 -13.77 -1.93 -7.11
CA LEU A 194 -13.86 -0.57 -6.55
C LEU A 194 -14.06 -0.58 -5.03
N GLU A 195 -14.82 -1.55 -4.51
CA GLU A 195 -14.98 -1.69 -3.06
C GLU A 195 -13.64 -2.00 -2.38
N MET A 196 -12.79 -2.85 -2.97
CA MET A 196 -11.44 -3.10 -2.43
C MET A 196 -10.58 -1.83 -2.44
N VAL A 197 -10.71 -0.98 -3.47
CA VAL A 197 -10.07 0.35 -3.46
C VAL A 197 -10.61 1.24 -2.34
N ARG A 198 -11.92 1.26 -2.12
CA ARG A 198 -12.55 2.04 -1.04
C ARG A 198 -12.04 1.64 0.34
N LEU A 199 -11.73 0.36 0.53
CA LEU A 199 -11.19 -0.21 1.77
C LEU A 199 -9.66 -0.07 1.90
N ALA A 200 -8.95 0.34 0.86
CA ALA A 200 -7.51 0.50 0.86
C ALA A 200 -7.03 1.49 1.94
N PRO A 201 -5.87 1.26 2.59
CA PRO A 201 -5.34 2.21 3.57
C PRO A 201 -4.82 3.48 2.89
N SER A 202 -4.82 4.59 3.64
CA SER A 202 -4.21 5.84 3.23
C SER A 202 -3.69 6.64 4.43
N ALA A 203 -2.77 7.56 4.21
CA ALA A 203 -2.22 8.42 5.23
C ALA A 203 -3.34 9.21 5.92
N VAL A 204 -3.43 9.07 7.25
CA VAL A 204 -4.50 9.62 8.10
C VAL A 204 -5.92 9.41 7.55
N ASN A 205 -6.09 8.31 6.78
CA ASN A 205 -7.35 7.92 6.16
C ASN A 205 -7.95 8.97 5.20
N LYS A 206 -7.11 9.70 4.48
CA LYS A 206 -7.56 10.77 3.54
C LYS A 206 -8.30 10.25 2.33
N GLN A 207 -7.97 9.02 1.86
CA GLN A 207 -8.59 8.40 0.69
C GLN A 207 -8.59 9.37 -0.51
N PRO A 208 -7.39 9.75 -1.03
CA PRO A 208 -7.25 10.85 -1.98
C PRO A 208 -7.71 10.49 -3.40
N TRP A 209 -7.97 9.23 -3.69
CA TRP A 209 -8.35 8.75 -5.01
C TRP A 209 -9.75 9.20 -5.40
N ARG A 210 -9.87 9.60 -6.67
CA ARG A 210 -11.11 9.83 -7.40
C ARG A 210 -11.02 9.04 -8.69
N ILE A 211 -11.95 8.12 -8.90
CA ILE A 211 -11.90 7.21 -10.05
C ILE A 211 -13.09 7.49 -10.95
N LEU A 212 -12.79 7.81 -12.20
CA LEU A 212 -13.76 8.06 -13.24
C LEU A 212 -13.83 6.85 -14.18
N LYS A 213 -15.02 6.26 -14.29
CA LYS A 213 -15.32 5.22 -15.26
C LYS A 213 -15.76 5.88 -16.57
N GLU A 214 -15.10 5.55 -17.66
CA GLU A 214 -15.50 5.91 -19.03
C GLU A 214 -15.56 4.62 -19.87
N GLY A 215 -16.75 4.17 -20.20
CA GLY A 215 -16.95 2.86 -20.83
C GLY A 215 -16.35 1.73 -19.98
N ASN A 216 -15.39 0.97 -20.52
CA ASN A 216 -14.67 -0.10 -19.82
C ASN A 216 -13.36 0.36 -19.16
N ASN A 217 -13.05 1.65 -19.21
CA ASN A 217 -11.83 2.22 -18.66
C ASN A 217 -12.08 2.87 -17.30
N TYR A 218 -11.07 2.83 -16.43
CA TYR A 218 -11.09 3.47 -15.12
C TYR A 218 -9.90 4.40 -14.98
N HIS A 219 -10.15 5.70 -14.85
CA HIS A 219 -9.15 6.75 -14.80
C HIS A 219 -8.94 7.20 -13.36
N PHE A 220 -7.72 7.10 -12.88
CA PHE A 220 -7.34 7.40 -11.51
C PHE A 220 -6.85 8.83 -11.40
N TYR A 221 -7.49 9.60 -10.53
CA TYR A 221 -7.12 10.97 -10.20
C TYR A 221 -6.88 11.12 -8.70
N SER A 222 -5.99 12.03 -8.33
CA SER A 222 -5.66 12.37 -6.94
C SER A 222 -6.23 13.73 -6.57
N GLU A 223 -6.91 13.80 -5.42
CA GLU A 223 -7.31 15.06 -4.79
C GLU A 223 -6.11 15.72 -4.08
N GLY A 224 -5.12 14.94 -3.64
CA GLY A 224 -3.92 15.39 -2.94
C GLY A 224 -2.72 15.54 -3.87
N LYS A 225 -1.79 16.47 -3.51
CA LYS A 225 -0.56 16.74 -4.27
C LYS A 225 0.72 16.35 -3.52
N SER A 226 0.62 15.94 -2.24
CA SER A 226 1.78 15.56 -1.42
C SER A 226 2.38 14.22 -1.83
N GLU A 227 3.63 13.97 -1.46
CA GLU A 227 4.28 12.67 -1.62
C GLU A 227 3.45 11.53 -1.01
N MET A 228 2.89 11.74 0.19
CA MET A 228 2.01 10.75 0.82
C MET A 228 0.75 10.48 -0.01
N SER A 229 0.17 11.50 -0.65
CA SER A 229 -0.99 11.30 -1.54
C SER A 229 -0.60 10.51 -2.80
N ARG A 230 0.62 10.69 -3.32
CA ARG A 230 1.15 9.90 -4.44
C ARG A 230 1.32 8.43 -4.05
N ILE A 231 1.87 8.15 -2.86
CA ILE A 231 1.97 6.80 -2.30
C ILE A 231 0.56 6.19 -2.12
N ASP A 232 -0.37 6.95 -1.54
CA ASP A 232 -1.76 6.50 -1.34
C ASP A 232 -2.43 6.14 -2.69
N MET A 233 -2.16 6.89 -3.76
CA MET A 233 -2.64 6.53 -5.11
C MET A 233 -2.10 5.17 -5.54
N GLY A 234 -0.82 4.90 -5.35
CA GLY A 234 -0.22 3.59 -5.62
C GLY A 234 -0.91 2.46 -4.86
N ILE A 235 -1.23 2.68 -3.58
CA ILE A 235 -1.99 1.73 -2.75
C ILE A 235 -3.37 1.44 -3.37
N GLY A 236 -4.14 2.48 -3.71
CA GLY A 236 -5.46 2.31 -4.32
C GLY A 236 -5.40 1.57 -5.67
N ILE A 237 -4.42 1.89 -6.51
CA ILE A 237 -4.17 1.23 -7.80
C ILE A 237 -3.80 -0.25 -7.59
N CYS A 238 -3.02 -0.58 -6.54
CA CYS A 238 -2.67 -1.95 -6.19
C CYS A 238 -3.91 -2.79 -5.85
N HIS A 239 -4.80 -2.27 -5.01
CA HIS A 239 -6.06 -2.93 -4.66
C HIS A 239 -6.93 -3.18 -5.89
N PHE A 240 -7.08 -2.17 -6.75
CA PHE A 240 -7.80 -2.31 -8.01
C PHE A 240 -7.19 -3.42 -8.87
N TYR A 241 -5.89 -3.34 -9.12
CA TYR A 241 -5.17 -4.27 -10.01
C TYR A 241 -5.26 -5.72 -9.55
N LEU A 242 -4.97 -5.96 -8.27
CA LEU A 242 -4.96 -7.33 -7.73
C LEU A 242 -6.36 -7.94 -7.75
N THR A 243 -7.39 -7.18 -7.37
CA THR A 243 -8.77 -7.65 -7.39
C THR A 243 -9.27 -7.87 -8.81
N ALA A 244 -8.97 -6.96 -9.74
CA ALA A 244 -9.32 -7.13 -11.15
C ALA A 244 -8.68 -8.38 -11.75
N LYS A 245 -7.40 -8.64 -11.45
CA LYS A 245 -6.69 -9.85 -11.90
C LYS A 245 -7.26 -11.12 -11.30
N GLU A 246 -7.57 -11.13 -10.01
CA GLU A 246 -8.21 -12.27 -9.35
C GLU A 246 -9.56 -12.62 -10.00
N LYS A 247 -10.35 -11.61 -10.35
CA LYS A 247 -11.65 -11.79 -11.03
C LYS A 247 -11.53 -12.14 -12.53
N GLY A 248 -10.30 -12.28 -13.04
CA GLY A 248 -10.07 -12.59 -14.46
C GLY A 248 -10.37 -11.42 -15.41
N LEU A 249 -10.55 -10.21 -14.89
CA LEU A 249 -10.80 -9.02 -15.71
C LEU A 249 -9.54 -8.67 -16.50
N LYS A 250 -9.69 -8.57 -17.80
CA LYS A 250 -8.57 -8.28 -18.71
C LYS A 250 -8.38 -6.76 -18.82
N GLY A 251 -7.14 -6.33 -18.74
CA GLY A 251 -6.78 -4.91 -18.86
C GLY A 251 -5.35 -4.66 -18.45
N GLU A 252 -4.93 -3.42 -18.61
CA GLU A 252 -3.58 -2.96 -18.27
C GLU A 252 -3.59 -1.57 -17.66
N ILE A 253 -2.61 -1.30 -16.79
CA ILE A 253 -2.37 0.06 -16.27
C ILE A 253 -1.56 0.83 -17.31
N LYS A 254 -2.04 2.02 -17.68
CA LYS A 254 -1.39 2.88 -18.69
C LYS A 254 -1.55 4.36 -18.34
N VAL A 255 -0.47 5.11 -18.44
CA VAL A 255 -0.50 6.57 -18.34
C VAL A 255 -0.88 7.14 -19.71
N LEU A 256 -1.94 7.96 -19.77
CA LEU A 256 -2.45 8.60 -20.96
C LEU A 256 -2.07 10.09 -20.96
N SER A 257 -1.64 10.62 -22.10
CA SER A 257 -1.22 12.03 -22.23
C SER A 257 -2.38 13.02 -22.35
N ASN A 258 -3.57 12.55 -22.73
CA ASN A 258 -4.74 13.39 -23.02
C ASN A 258 -5.75 13.47 -21.86
N LYS A 259 -5.37 13.04 -20.66
CA LYS A 259 -6.25 13.12 -19.48
C LYS A 259 -5.79 14.23 -18.55
N SER A 260 -6.68 15.18 -18.30
CA SER A 260 -6.50 16.27 -17.34
C SER A 260 -7.83 16.63 -16.69
N HIS A 261 -7.78 17.29 -15.55
CA HIS A 261 -8.95 17.83 -14.87
C HIS A 261 -8.52 18.99 -13.97
N ASP A 262 -9.32 20.05 -13.88
CA ASP A 262 -8.96 21.29 -13.18
C ASP A 262 -8.78 21.08 -11.67
N LYS A 263 -9.62 20.24 -11.06
CA LYS A 263 -9.63 20.00 -9.61
C LYS A 263 -8.75 18.84 -9.18
N TYR A 264 -8.62 17.79 -9.99
CA TYR A 264 -7.95 16.54 -9.62
C TYR A 264 -6.75 16.28 -10.53
N LYS A 265 -5.63 15.84 -9.93
CA LYS A 265 -4.44 15.47 -10.71
C LYS A 265 -4.62 14.06 -11.27
N TYR A 266 -4.61 13.94 -12.60
CA TYR A 266 -4.57 12.64 -13.26
C TYR A 266 -3.29 11.86 -12.88
N VAL A 267 -3.40 10.55 -12.69
CA VAL A 267 -2.30 9.65 -12.33
C VAL A 267 -2.11 8.57 -13.38
N THR A 268 -3.13 7.75 -13.61
CA THR A 268 -3.06 6.63 -14.57
C THR A 268 -4.46 6.13 -14.91
N SER A 269 -4.53 5.15 -15.80
CA SER A 269 -5.77 4.50 -16.19
C SER A 269 -5.62 2.98 -16.18
N TRP A 270 -6.67 2.27 -15.81
CA TRP A 270 -6.89 0.90 -16.19
C TRP A 270 -7.63 0.90 -17.52
N ILE A 271 -7.01 0.33 -18.55
CA ILE A 271 -7.62 0.17 -19.88
C ILE A 271 -8.17 -1.25 -19.95
N GLY A 272 -9.49 -1.36 -19.84
CA GLY A 272 -10.20 -2.63 -19.94
C GLY A 272 -10.12 -3.20 -21.35
N LYS A 273 -9.89 -4.52 -21.45
CA LYS A 273 -9.92 -5.28 -22.72
C LYS A 273 -11.16 -6.16 -22.70
N ASN A 274 -11.88 -6.16 -23.79
CA ASN A 274 -13.04 -7.06 -24.03
C ASN A 274 -12.61 -8.51 -24.08
#